data_0e7b69bb6f6d0edc0b41eb74120cbc22
#
_entry.id   0e7b69bb6f6d0edc0b41eb74120cbc22
#
_cell.length_a   1.000
_cell.length_b   1.000
_cell.length_c   1.000
_cell.angle_alpha   90.00
_cell.angle_beta   90.00
_cell.angle_gamma   90.00
#
_symmetry.space_group_name_H-M   'P 1'
#
loop_
_entity.id
_entity.type
_entity.pdbx_description
1 polymer ?
#
loop_
_entity_poly.entity_id
_entity_poly.type
_entity_poly.pdbx_seq_one_letter_code
_entity_poly.pdbx_strand_id
1 'polypeptide(L)'
;MILDSSYLFDLIEGDPEALRTGEELTDAGEVQWLPTPVVAEVYYGVVYTASEEERRQVENALLGYPRVDVDEAIARTASTLLAEADRETGGNSGVETNDAYIGAVAEILDEPVLTANPDDFDALGIDVQTY
;
A
#
# COMPACT_ATOMS: atom_id res chain seq x y z
N MET A 1 -9.04 3.35 -4.56
CA MET A 1 -7.57 3.49 -4.61
C MET A 1 -6.96 2.81 -3.39
N ILE A 2 -6.03 1.89 -3.58
CA ILE A 2 -5.33 1.19 -2.50
C ILE A 2 -4.04 1.94 -2.21
N LEU A 3 -3.80 2.32 -0.97
CA LEU A 3 -2.63 3.11 -0.59
C LEU A 3 -1.47 2.19 -0.23
N ASP A 4 -0.31 2.39 -0.88
CA ASP A 4 0.94 1.74 -0.52
C ASP A 4 1.72 2.58 0.50
N SER A 5 2.61 1.94 1.26
CA SER A 5 3.44 2.62 2.27
C SER A 5 4.32 3.70 1.67
N SER A 6 4.87 3.51 0.47
CA SER A 6 5.70 4.51 -0.21
C SER A 6 4.96 5.84 -0.40
N TYR A 7 3.70 5.79 -0.84
CA TYR A 7 2.87 6.98 -0.98
C TYR A 7 2.63 7.66 0.37
N LEU A 8 2.32 6.88 1.41
CA LEU A 8 2.08 7.44 2.75
C LEU A 8 3.32 8.08 3.36
N PHE A 9 4.49 7.48 3.16
CA PHE A 9 5.75 8.10 3.59
C PHE A 9 6.01 9.43 2.89
N ASP A 10 5.82 9.48 1.58
CA ASP A 10 5.96 10.73 0.81
C ASP A 10 4.95 11.78 1.27
N LEU A 11 3.71 11.38 1.52
CA LEU A 11 2.66 12.27 2.02
C LEU A 11 3.02 12.85 3.40
N ILE A 12 3.49 12.01 4.32
CA ILE A 12 3.89 12.42 5.67
C ILE A 12 5.10 13.35 5.62
N GLU A 13 6.04 13.11 4.72
CA GLU A 13 7.23 13.95 4.52
C GLU A 13 6.92 15.27 3.80
N GLY A 14 5.72 15.43 3.29
CA GLY A 14 5.27 16.64 2.62
C GLY A 14 5.69 16.75 1.16
N ASP A 15 5.90 15.62 0.49
CA ASP A 15 6.19 15.61 -0.95
C ASP A 15 5.07 16.32 -1.74
N PRO A 16 5.39 17.32 -2.58
CA PRO A 16 4.36 18.11 -3.27
C PRO A 16 3.47 17.30 -4.22
N GLU A 17 4.03 16.28 -4.88
CA GLU A 17 3.27 15.44 -5.80
C GLU A 17 2.34 14.49 -5.05
N ALA A 18 2.80 13.92 -3.91
CA ALA A 18 1.95 13.10 -3.04
C ALA A 18 0.80 13.92 -2.46
N LEU A 19 1.07 15.15 -1.99
CA LEU A 19 0.04 16.05 -1.47
C LEU A 19 -1.01 16.39 -2.53
N ARG A 20 -0.57 16.76 -3.73
CA ARG A 20 -1.45 17.08 -4.84
C ARG A 20 -2.33 15.88 -5.22
N THR A 21 -1.75 14.69 -5.29
CA THR A 21 -2.49 13.46 -5.60
C THR A 21 -3.54 13.16 -4.55
N GLY A 22 -3.22 13.32 -3.26
CA GLY A 22 -4.17 13.14 -2.18
C GLY A 22 -5.34 14.12 -2.24
N GLU A 23 -5.07 15.38 -2.57
CA GLU A 23 -6.12 16.39 -2.77
C GLU A 23 -7.01 16.04 -3.97
N GLU A 24 -6.44 15.63 -5.08
CA GLU A 24 -7.18 15.23 -6.27
C GLU A 24 -8.11 14.03 -6.01
N LEU A 25 -7.61 13.02 -5.29
CA LEU A 25 -8.42 11.85 -4.91
C LEU A 25 -9.58 12.24 -3.98
N THR A 26 -9.31 13.10 -3.01
CA THR A 26 -10.32 13.60 -2.08
C THR A 26 -11.39 14.40 -2.81
N ASP A 27 -11.00 15.31 -3.69
CA ASP A 27 -11.91 16.15 -4.48
C ASP A 27 -12.76 15.31 -5.45
N ALA A 28 -12.20 14.22 -5.97
CA ALA A 28 -12.93 13.28 -6.83
C ALA A 28 -13.87 12.35 -6.05
N GLY A 29 -13.85 12.38 -4.73
CA GLY A 29 -14.67 11.49 -3.89
C GLY A 29 -14.19 10.03 -3.93
N GLU A 30 -12.93 9.79 -4.30
CA GLU A 30 -12.34 8.45 -4.33
C GLU A 30 -12.10 7.94 -2.91
N VAL A 31 -12.49 6.69 -2.66
CA VAL A 31 -12.18 6.01 -1.40
C VAL A 31 -10.70 5.63 -1.41
N GLN A 32 -9.99 6.03 -0.37
CA GLN A 32 -8.58 5.73 -0.18
C GLN A 32 -8.45 4.64 0.89
N TRP A 33 -8.23 3.41 0.45
CA TRP A 33 -8.19 2.22 1.30
C TRP A 33 -6.81 1.99 1.88
N LEU A 34 -6.75 1.74 3.18
CA LEU A 34 -5.50 1.47 3.89
C LEU A 34 -5.44 0.00 4.33
N PRO A 35 -4.70 -0.86 3.61
CA PRO A 35 -4.50 -2.24 4.02
C PRO A 35 -3.72 -2.33 5.34
N THR A 36 -4.07 -3.26 6.22
CA THR A 36 -3.36 -3.41 7.50
C THR A 36 -1.87 -3.77 7.37
N PRO A 37 -1.38 -4.47 6.32
CA PRO A 37 0.06 -4.60 6.09
C PRO A 37 0.79 -3.26 5.89
N VAL A 38 0.13 -2.28 5.28
CA VAL A 38 0.68 -0.92 5.13
C VAL A 38 0.74 -0.22 6.49
N VAL A 39 -0.27 -0.40 7.33
CA VAL A 39 -0.24 0.09 8.71
C VAL A 39 0.99 -0.45 9.45
N ALA A 40 1.28 -1.74 9.31
CA ALA A 40 2.45 -2.36 9.94
C ALA A 40 3.77 -1.72 9.48
N GLU A 41 3.93 -1.48 8.18
CA GLU A 41 5.13 -0.84 7.64
C GLU A 41 5.31 0.59 8.12
N VAL A 42 4.24 1.39 8.12
CA VAL A 42 4.28 2.78 8.56
C VAL A 42 4.57 2.87 10.06
N TYR A 43 3.91 2.05 10.87
CA TYR A 43 4.14 2.01 12.32
C TYR A 43 5.55 1.53 12.67
N TYR A 44 6.07 0.54 11.96
CA TYR A 44 7.45 0.11 12.16
C TYR A 44 8.43 1.28 12.01
N GLY A 45 8.32 2.04 10.93
CA GLY A 45 9.19 3.20 10.70
C GLY A 45 9.07 4.26 11.79
N VAL A 46 7.86 4.56 12.21
CA VAL A 46 7.56 5.59 13.22
C VAL A 46 8.06 5.16 14.60
N VAL A 47 7.81 3.94 15.02
CA VAL A 47 8.25 3.41 16.32
C VAL A 47 9.78 3.33 16.40
N TYR A 48 10.42 2.99 15.28
CA TYR A 48 11.87 2.84 15.22
C TYR A 48 12.63 4.19 15.29
N THR A 49 12.14 5.23 14.61
CA THR A 49 12.90 6.46 14.39
C THR A 49 12.27 7.72 14.97
N ALA A 50 10.96 7.77 15.12
CA ALA A 50 10.24 8.98 15.46
C ALA A 50 10.15 9.23 16.98
N SER A 51 10.00 10.51 17.33
CA SER A 51 9.60 10.91 18.67
C SER A 51 8.14 10.53 18.94
N GLU A 52 7.73 10.57 20.20
CA GLU A 52 6.33 10.30 20.57
C GLU A 52 5.36 11.28 19.91
N GLU A 53 5.77 12.55 19.76
CA GLU A 53 4.99 13.56 19.07
C GLU A 53 4.79 13.23 17.57
N GLU A 54 5.86 12.85 16.89
CA GLU A 54 5.82 12.44 15.48
C GLU A 54 4.96 11.20 15.29
N ARG A 55 5.07 10.22 16.20
CA ARG A 55 4.22 9.03 16.20
C ARG A 55 2.75 9.39 16.30
N ARG A 56 2.40 10.31 17.20
CA ARG A 56 1.01 10.78 17.36
C ARG A 56 0.48 11.48 16.13
N GLN A 57 1.32 12.29 15.47
CA GLN A 57 0.96 12.95 14.21
C GLN A 57 0.64 11.94 13.11
N VAL A 58 1.47 10.89 12.98
CA VAL A 58 1.25 9.82 12.01
C VAL A 58 -0.02 9.03 12.32
N GLU A 59 -0.23 8.66 13.59
CA GLU A 59 -1.46 7.97 14.02
C GLU A 59 -2.70 8.78 13.64
N ASN A 60 -2.69 10.09 13.89
CA ASN A 60 -3.79 10.98 13.54
C ASN A 60 -3.99 11.08 12.02
N ALA A 61 -2.90 11.16 11.25
CA ALA A 61 -2.99 11.21 9.79
C ALA A 61 -3.63 9.94 9.21
N LEU A 62 -3.37 8.78 9.79
CA LEU A 62 -3.92 7.51 9.32
C LEU A 62 -5.38 7.29 9.71
N LEU A 63 -5.91 8.02 10.70
CA LEU A 63 -7.31 7.86 11.15
C LEU A 63 -8.34 8.15 10.06
N GLY A 64 -8.01 8.99 9.09
CA GLY A 64 -8.92 9.38 8.01
C GLY A 64 -9.14 8.32 6.94
N TYR A 65 -8.36 7.24 6.93
CA TYR A 65 -8.43 6.22 5.90
C TYR A 65 -9.16 4.97 6.40
N PRO A 66 -10.15 4.45 5.65
CA PRO A 66 -10.77 3.17 5.99
C PRO A 66 -9.79 2.03 5.85
N ARG A 67 -9.82 1.09 6.80
CA ARG A 67 -8.92 -0.07 6.84
C ARG A 67 -9.47 -1.23 6.01
N VAL A 68 -8.55 -2.02 5.45
CA VAL A 68 -8.84 -3.34 4.92
C VAL A 68 -7.96 -4.34 5.66
N ASP A 69 -8.59 -5.17 6.48
CA ASP A 69 -7.89 -6.20 7.25
C ASP A 69 -7.58 -7.40 6.37
N VAL A 70 -6.39 -7.98 6.53
CA VAL A 70 -6.03 -9.22 5.84
C VAL A 70 -6.81 -10.38 6.47
N ASP A 71 -7.77 -10.88 5.73
CA ASP A 71 -8.52 -12.08 6.06
C ASP A 71 -8.00 -13.30 5.28
N GLU A 72 -8.65 -14.46 5.43
CA GLU A 72 -8.22 -15.67 4.73
C GLU A 72 -8.33 -15.54 3.21
N ALA A 73 -9.36 -14.87 2.70
CA ALA A 73 -9.54 -14.65 1.26
C ALA A 73 -8.38 -13.83 0.66
N ILE A 74 -7.99 -12.76 1.33
CA ILE A 74 -6.85 -11.93 0.95
C ILE A 74 -5.56 -12.73 1.04
N ALA A 75 -5.36 -13.51 2.11
CA ALA A 75 -4.17 -14.34 2.29
C ALA A 75 -4.02 -15.38 1.18
N ARG A 76 -5.12 -16.04 0.77
CA ARG A 76 -5.11 -17.01 -0.32
C ARG A 76 -4.83 -16.35 -1.67
N THR A 77 -5.45 -15.21 -1.95
CA THR A 77 -5.23 -14.45 -3.18
C THR A 77 -3.78 -13.99 -3.26
N ALA A 78 -3.21 -13.47 -2.16
CA ALA A 78 -1.81 -13.09 -2.09
C ALA A 78 -0.86 -14.26 -2.41
N SER A 79 -1.13 -15.44 -1.86
CA SER A 79 -0.35 -16.64 -2.14
C SER A 79 -0.40 -17.04 -3.60
N THR A 80 -1.57 -16.95 -4.23
CA THR A 80 -1.74 -17.25 -5.66
C THR A 80 -0.95 -16.27 -6.54
N LEU A 81 -1.09 -14.97 -6.29
CA LEU A 81 -0.36 -13.94 -7.02
C LEU A 81 1.16 -14.13 -6.91
N LEU A 82 1.64 -14.36 -5.70
CA LEU A 82 3.08 -14.53 -5.45
C LEU A 82 3.62 -15.80 -6.10
N ALA A 83 2.91 -16.92 -5.99
CA ALA A 83 3.32 -18.18 -6.60
C ALA A 83 3.35 -18.10 -8.13
N GLU A 84 2.39 -17.42 -8.75
CA GLU A 84 2.37 -17.18 -10.19
C GLU A 84 3.55 -16.31 -10.63
N ALA A 85 3.83 -15.21 -9.92
CA ALA A 85 4.98 -14.35 -10.19
C ALA A 85 6.31 -15.11 -10.04
N ASP A 86 6.45 -15.92 -9.01
CA ASP A 86 7.65 -16.72 -8.78
C ASP A 86 7.84 -17.76 -9.90
N ARG A 87 6.79 -18.42 -10.37
CA ARG A 87 6.89 -19.36 -11.50
C ARG A 87 7.33 -18.68 -12.79
N GLU A 88 6.81 -17.50 -13.09
CA GLU A 88 7.15 -16.74 -14.29
C GLU A 88 8.62 -16.31 -14.32
N THR A 89 9.23 -16.13 -13.15
CA THR A 89 10.61 -15.68 -13.01
C THR A 89 11.60 -16.81 -12.70
N GLY A 90 11.18 -18.07 -12.82
CA GLY A 90 12.05 -19.23 -12.61
C GLY A 90 12.24 -19.61 -11.14
N GLY A 91 11.38 -19.13 -10.24
CA GLY A 91 11.35 -19.57 -8.84
C GLY A 91 11.45 -18.46 -7.80
N ASN A 92 11.86 -17.26 -8.19
CA ASN A 92 11.94 -16.12 -7.27
C ASN A 92 11.72 -14.80 -8.02
N SER A 93 10.55 -14.20 -7.81
CA SER A 93 10.19 -12.89 -8.39
C SER A 93 10.88 -11.72 -7.67
N GLY A 94 11.33 -11.94 -6.44
CA GLY A 94 11.82 -10.88 -5.57
C GLY A 94 10.71 -10.06 -4.89
N VAL A 95 9.44 -10.38 -5.14
CA VAL A 95 8.30 -9.69 -4.51
C VAL A 95 8.17 -10.13 -3.05
N GLU A 96 8.07 -9.17 -2.16
CA GLU A 96 7.88 -9.42 -0.73
C GLU A 96 6.43 -9.82 -0.41
N THR A 97 6.26 -10.58 0.66
CA THR A 97 4.94 -11.05 1.10
C THR A 97 3.98 -9.89 1.40
N ASN A 98 4.46 -8.80 1.99
CA ASN A 98 3.60 -7.63 2.25
C ASN A 98 3.04 -7.01 0.96
N ASP A 99 3.85 -6.90 -0.08
CA ASP A 99 3.40 -6.38 -1.37
C ASP A 99 2.37 -7.31 -2.02
N ALA A 100 2.54 -8.63 -1.82
CA ALA A 100 1.54 -9.60 -2.26
C ALA A 100 0.20 -9.42 -1.52
N TYR A 101 0.19 -9.12 -0.23
CA TYR A 101 -1.03 -8.81 0.50
C TYR A 101 -1.71 -7.54 0.00
N ILE A 102 -0.94 -6.48 -0.24
CA ILE A 102 -1.46 -5.22 -0.77
C ILE A 102 -2.04 -5.44 -2.18
N GLY A 103 -1.32 -6.17 -3.03
CA GLY A 103 -1.79 -6.55 -4.36
C GLY A 103 -3.07 -7.38 -4.32
N ALA A 104 -3.20 -8.29 -3.36
CA ALA A 104 -4.42 -9.09 -3.18
C ALA A 104 -5.62 -8.24 -2.79
N VAL A 105 -5.42 -7.23 -1.95
CA VAL A 105 -6.49 -6.26 -1.63
C VAL A 105 -6.93 -5.53 -2.89
N ALA A 106 -5.98 -5.08 -3.69
CA ALA A 106 -6.26 -4.40 -4.95
C ALA A 106 -7.05 -5.29 -5.92
N GLU A 107 -6.68 -6.55 -6.06
CA GLU A 107 -7.38 -7.49 -6.93
C GLU A 107 -8.81 -7.76 -6.44
N ILE A 108 -8.99 -8.00 -5.14
CA ILE A 108 -10.32 -8.31 -4.57
C ILE A 108 -11.25 -7.10 -4.65
N LEU A 109 -10.75 -5.89 -4.40
CA LEU A 109 -11.54 -4.66 -4.49
C LEU A 109 -11.64 -4.11 -5.91
N ASP A 110 -10.91 -4.67 -6.86
CA ASP A 110 -10.82 -4.19 -8.25
C ASP A 110 -10.42 -2.70 -8.30
N GLU A 111 -9.36 -2.36 -7.59
CA GLU A 111 -8.85 -1.00 -7.45
C GLU A 111 -7.33 -0.99 -7.74
N PRO A 112 -6.79 0.07 -8.35
CA PRO A 112 -5.35 0.19 -8.51
C PRO A 112 -4.63 0.52 -7.20
N VAL A 113 -3.34 0.23 -7.14
CA VAL A 113 -2.45 0.60 -6.03
C VAL A 113 -1.79 1.94 -6.34
N LEU A 114 -1.86 2.87 -5.40
CA LEU A 114 -1.14 4.14 -5.45
C LEU A 114 0.23 3.97 -4.81
N THR A 115 1.29 4.04 -5.61
CA THR A 115 2.66 3.71 -5.17
C THR A 115 3.72 4.53 -5.89
N ALA A 116 4.83 4.80 -5.21
CA ALA A 116 6.06 5.32 -5.84
C ALA A 116 6.92 4.21 -6.45
N ASN A 117 6.66 2.93 -6.10
CA ASN A 117 7.47 1.77 -6.48
C ASN A 117 6.61 0.72 -7.21
N PRO A 118 6.32 0.90 -8.51
CA PRO A 118 5.36 0.06 -9.22
C PRO A 118 5.84 -1.36 -9.54
N ASP A 119 7.15 -1.62 -9.54
CA ASP A 119 7.73 -2.84 -10.11
C ASP A 119 7.20 -4.14 -9.49
N ASP A 120 7.06 -4.20 -8.18
CA ASP A 120 6.57 -5.39 -7.50
C ASP A 120 5.09 -5.65 -7.81
N PHE A 121 4.28 -4.60 -7.90
CA PHE A 121 2.86 -4.72 -8.26
C PHE A 121 2.69 -5.09 -9.75
N ASP A 122 3.53 -4.54 -10.62
CA ASP A 122 3.58 -4.95 -12.03
C ASP A 122 3.90 -6.44 -12.17
N ALA A 123 4.87 -6.94 -11.39
CA ALA A 123 5.21 -8.35 -11.35
C ALA A 123 4.06 -9.25 -10.89
N LEU A 124 3.18 -8.73 -10.03
CA LEU A 124 1.97 -9.42 -9.58
C LEU A 124 0.79 -9.27 -10.56
N GLY A 125 0.92 -8.49 -11.62
CA GLY A 125 -0.16 -8.21 -12.57
C GLY A 125 -1.23 -7.27 -12.03
N ILE A 126 -0.89 -6.44 -11.06
CA ILE A 126 -1.80 -5.48 -10.41
C ILE A 126 -1.65 -4.10 -11.05
N ASP A 127 -2.76 -3.46 -11.34
CA ASP A 127 -2.77 -2.10 -11.87
C ASP A 127 -2.23 -1.11 -10.82
N VAL A 128 -1.40 -0.17 -11.27
CA VAL A 128 -0.80 0.84 -10.41
C VAL A 128 -1.07 2.24 -10.93
N GLN A 129 -1.11 3.19 -10.00
CA GLN A 129 -1.04 4.61 -10.28
C GLN A 129 0.20 5.17 -9.57
N THR A 130 1.01 5.92 -10.30
CA THR A 130 2.14 6.68 -9.77
C THR A 130 1.79 8.17 -9.73
N TYR A 131 2.64 8.93 -9.09
CA TYR A 131 2.40 10.36 -8.90
C TYR A 131 3.66 11.20 -9.07
#